data_d37e21456bb7af5f21bd9f1a06072956
#
_entry.id   d37e21456bb7af5f21bd9f1a06072956
#
_cell.length_a   1.000
_cell.length_b   1.000
_cell.length_c   1.000
_cell.angle_alpha   90.00
_cell.angle_beta   90.00
_cell.angle_gamma   90.00
#
_symmetry.space_group_name_H-M   'P 1'
#
loop_
_entity.id
_entity.type
_entity.pdbx_description
1 polymer ?
#
loop_
_entity_poly.entity_id
_entity_poly.type
_entity_poly.pdbx_seq_one_letter_code
_entity_poly.pdbx_strand_id
1 'polypeptide(L)'
;MERDFRHDIQSIQAHLTQGRFDAAIMLCREVLDYAPREPNTLYMLGVAAAQIGDAATTREAFSRALTVTPDRIDLLLNFGNFLRETASPAEALSLHQRAASLAPQMPEAWKALATTQLRLDLCDEALFSANKLISISPKDESAWELAAGAAQRLKRLDEAVSMIERAIRLIPGSSMLNYALGQLCREQGNFKDAAIAYQTAHTLGFDSADLYRNTAESLLESGRSHDAVAFARLGLDRHSTDLELHRVVTRLHVESNSPGDPVEDLIIAARKHRTNPSLWETAIGFLKYLDRKNDQRVLLAEALASGCPSTPGLQSLEAIGLADEGRHDDMVSSYERLLSLYPAETGIKFDFAMQLLKAHEPDRAESLLVDALKIDPQDQLALAFRCSALRMMKDPREAALVDYDRMVFDVQVPVPSGYRSAASYFGEVAEVLETLHHTQAHPIDQSVRGGTQTNGFLFRIAEPLVKSLEQQIRLAVADAISRFPNDPRHPFWGRNVQGTSASDVLFSGAWSVRLRAQGYHTNHVHPKGWISSALYIAVPDEVAGATDDAGYIQFGAPEDKLGLNLPSVRTVKPEVGKLVLFPSYMWHGTVPFESSQSRITVAFDIVPHR
;
A
#
# COMPACT_ATOMS: atom_id res chain seq x y z
N MET A 1 33.97 22.41 -53.23
CA MET A 1 33.59 20.99 -53.32
C MET A 1 32.70 20.71 -52.11
N GLU A 2 31.41 20.51 -52.29
CA GLU A 2 30.55 20.02 -51.20
C GLU A 2 30.99 18.59 -50.85
N ARG A 3 31.40 18.38 -49.62
CA ARG A 3 31.73 17.04 -49.11
C ARG A 3 30.46 16.18 -49.12
N ASP A 4 30.50 15.03 -49.77
CA ASP A 4 29.38 14.07 -49.78
C ASP A 4 29.36 13.28 -48.46
N PHE A 5 28.46 13.64 -47.54
CA PHE A 5 28.30 13.00 -46.26
C PHE A 5 27.53 11.67 -46.27
N ARG A 6 27.12 11.18 -47.45
CA ARG A 6 26.33 9.93 -47.53
C ARG A 6 27.03 8.74 -46.92
N HIS A 7 28.35 8.63 -47.14
CA HIS A 7 29.15 7.55 -46.56
C HIS A 7 29.26 7.68 -45.03
N ASP A 8 29.48 8.89 -44.53
CA ASP A 8 29.59 9.15 -43.08
C ASP A 8 28.25 8.85 -42.40
N ILE A 9 27.10 9.25 -42.96
CA ILE A 9 25.74 8.96 -42.47
C ILE A 9 25.47 7.45 -42.44
N GLN A 10 25.88 6.70 -43.48
CA GLN A 10 25.77 5.24 -43.47
C GLN A 10 26.63 4.58 -42.40
N SER A 11 27.84 5.08 -42.16
CA SER A 11 28.72 4.60 -41.12
C SER A 11 28.16 4.86 -39.72
N ILE A 12 27.58 6.06 -39.47
CA ILE A 12 26.91 6.38 -38.23
C ILE A 12 25.74 5.41 -37.99
N GLN A 13 24.93 5.18 -39.02
CA GLN A 13 23.79 4.26 -38.94
C GLN A 13 24.22 2.81 -38.65
N ALA A 14 25.34 2.35 -39.24
CA ALA A 14 25.92 1.07 -38.96
C ALA A 14 26.41 0.97 -37.49
N HIS A 15 27.05 2.00 -36.97
CA HIS A 15 27.44 2.03 -35.55
C HIS A 15 26.23 2.00 -34.62
N LEU A 16 25.15 2.76 -34.88
CA LEU A 16 23.91 2.70 -34.11
C LEU A 16 23.30 1.32 -34.07
N THR A 17 23.21 0.66 -35.25
CA THR A 17 22.63 -0.69 -35.38
C THR A 17 23.47 -1.74 -34.62
N GLN A 18 24.78 -1.51 -34.50
CA GLN A 18 25.71 -2.42 -33.78
C GLN A 18 25.86 -2.08 -32.29
N GLY A 19 25.09 -1.10 -31.78
CA GLY A 19 25.18 -0.67 -30.38
C GLY A 19 26.47 0.08 -30.01
N ARG A 20 27.25 0.55 -31.01
CA ARG A 20 28.50 1.28 -30.80
C ARG A 20 28.23 2.77 -30.71
N PHE A 21 27.52 3.20 -29.66
CA PHE A 21 26.98 4.55 -29.53
C PHE A 21 28.07 5.63 -29.42
N ASP A 22 29.15 5.38 -28.69
CA ASP A 22 30.27 6.34 -28.59
C ASP A 22 30.91 6.63 -29.95
N ALA A 23 31.12 5.60 -30.76
CA ALA A 23 31.65 5.75 -32.11
C ALA A 23 30.67 6.53 -33.03
N ALA A 24 29.38 6.27 -32.88
CA ALA A 24 28.35 7.02 -33.60
C ALA A 24 28.35 8.50 -33.18
N ILE A 25 28.48 8.81 -31.89
CA ILE A 25 28.54 10.19 -31.37
C ILE A 25 29.77 10.93 -31.92
N MET A 26 30.95 10.27 -31.93
CA MET A 26 32.17 10.86 -32.48
C MET A 26 32.00 11.24 -33.95
N LEU A 27 31.55 10.30 -34.76
CA LEU A 27 31.29 10.56 -36.20
C LEU A 27 30.19 11.60 -36.41
N CYS A 28 29.15 11.63 -35.61
CA CYS A 28 28.13 12.67 -35.69
C CYS A 28 28.74 14.06 -35.43
N ARG A 29 29.61 14.20 -34.43
CA ARG A 29 30.28 15.46 -34.12
C ARG A 29 31.21 15.91 -35.27
N GLU A 30 31.97 14.98 -35.85
CA GLU A 30 32.81 15.28 -37.01
C GLU A 30 32.01 15.80 -38.22
N VAL A 31 30.86 15.17 -38.52
CA VAL A 31 29.98 15.64 -39.60
C VAL A 31 29.40 17.00 -39.25
N LEU A 32 28.97 17.21 -38.02
CA LEU A 32 28.33 18.48 -37.58
C LEU A 32 29.32 19.64 -37.51
N ASP A 33 30.63 19.40 -37.39
CA ASP A 33 31.67 20.45 -37.50
C ASP A 33 31.70 21.08 -38.91
N TYR A 34 31.37 20.31 -39.93
CA TYR A 34 31.32 20.77 -41.33
C TYR A 34 29.91 21.17 -41.76
N ALA A 35 28.89 20.43 -41.29
CA ALA A 35 27.50 20.64 -41.61
C ALA A 35 26.65 20.78 -40.34
N PRO A 36 26.71 21.92 -39.62
CA PRO A 36 26.11 22.07 -38.28
C PRO A 36 24.57 21.91 -38.25
N ARG A 37 23.90 21.90 -39.39
CA ARG A 37 22.45 21.80 -39.54
C ARG A 37 22.04 20.54 -40.29
N GLU A 38 22.93 19.53 -40.45
CA GLU A 38 22.57 18.30 -41.16
C GLU A 38 21.56 17.51 -40.30
N PRO A 39 20.28 17.36 -40.78
CA PRO A 39 19.18 16.94 -39.94
C PRO A 39 19.27 15.45 -39.51
N ASN A 40 19.80 14.59 -40.40
CA ASN A 40 19.93 13.16 -40.05
C ASN A 40 21.01 12.94 -39.01
N THR A 41 22.13 13.65 -39.13
CA THR A 41 23.24 13.55 -38.18
C THR A 41 22.83 14.10 -36.81
N LEU A 42 22.12 15.23 -36.75
CA LEU A 42 21.56 15.76 -35.49
C LEU A 42 20.59 14.77 -34.86
N TYR A 43 19.71 14.17 -35.63
CA TYR A 43 18.79 13.13 -35.15
C TYR A 43 19.54 11.91 -34.62
N MET A 44 20.50 11.37 -35.37
CA MET A 44 21.29 10.21 -34.98
C MET A 44 22.16 10.48 -33.75
N LEU A 45 22.71 11.70 -33.61
CA LEU A 45 23.41 12.13 -32.40
C LEU A 45 22.49 12.08 -31.18
N GLY A 46 21.27 12.60 -31.31
CA GLY A 46 20.27 12.53 -30.24
C GLY A 46 19.90 11.09 -29.84
N VAL A 47 19.71 10.21 -30.83
CA VAL A 47 19.43 8.79 -30.60
C VAL A 47 20.60 8.11 -29.90
N ALA A 48 21.87 8.30 -30.38
CA ALA A 48 23.04 7.70 -29.76
C ALA A 48 23.27 8.17 -28.31
N ALA A 49 23.14 9.47 -28.08
CA ALA A 49 23.30 10.08 -26.76
C ALA A 49 22.24 9.59 -25.77
N ALA A 50 20.98 9.40 -26.22
CA ALA A 50 19.92 8.85 -25.40
C ALA A 50 20.23 7.43 -24.93
N GLN A 51 20.83 6.60 -25.78
CA GLN A 51 21.19 5.21 -25.44
C GLN A 51 22.29 5.08 -24.37
N ILE A 52 23.18 6.07 -24.27
CA ILE A 52 24.23 6.10 -23.23
C ILE A 52 23.85 6.94 -22.00
N GLY A 53 22.62 7.49 -21.98
CA GLY A 53 22.13 8.31 -20.86
C GLY A 53 22.66 9.76 -20.82
N ASP A 54 23.28 10.26 -21.90
CA ASP A 54 23.71 11.65 -21.99
C ASP A 54 22.52 12.57 -22.30
N ALA A 55 21.80 12.94 -21.26
CA ALA A 55 20.59 13.74 -21.36
C ALA A 55 20.83 15.14 -21.96
N ALA A 56 21.97 15.75 -21.69
CA ALA A 56 22.30 17.10 -22.16
C ALA A 56 22.50 17.10 -23.69
N THR A 57 23.35 16.20 -24.21
CA THR A 57 23.60 16.04 -25.64
C THR A 57 22.32 15.59 -26.35
N THR A 58 21.51 14.70 -25.77
CA THR A 58 20.23 14.24 -26.33
C THR A 58 19.28 15.42 -26.55
N ARG A 59 19.05 16.21 -25.50
CA ARG A 59 18.14 17.37 -25.59
C ARG A 59 18.64 18.41 -26.60
N GLU A 60 19.92 18.74 -26.60
CA GLU A 60 20.52 19.69 -27.53
C GLU A 60 20.36 19.21 -28.98
N ALA A 61 20.79 17.98 -29.27
CA ALA A 61 20.76 17.42 -30.60
C ALA A 61 19.34 17.33 -31.19
N PHE A 62 18.38 16.81 -30.42
CA PHE A 62 16.99 16.74 -30.86
C PHE A 62 16.35 18.13 -31.00
N SER A 63 16.65 19.09 -30.13
CA SER A 63 16.14 20.46 -30.26
C SER A 63 16.66 21.12 -31.52
N ARG A 64 17.95 20.95 -31.83
CA ARG A 64 18.55 21.48 -33.10
C ARG A 64 17.95 20.77 -34.30
N ALA A 65 17.78 19.44 -34.26
CA ALA A 65 17.14 18.71 -35.36
C ALA A 65 15.72 19.20 -35.60
N LEU A 66 14.93 19.46 -34.55
CA LEU A 66 13.56 19.95 -34.63
C LEU A 66 13.46 21.34 -35.25
N THR A 67 14.47 22.22 -35.08
CA THR A 67 14.50 23.52 -35.76
C THR A 67 14.71 23.41 -37.25
N VAL A 68 15.35 22.33 -37.73
CA VAL A 68 15.63 22.07 -39.13
C VAL A 68 14.49 21.28 -39.80
N THR A 69 13.99 20.28 -39.10
CA THR A 69 12.94 19.37 -39.61
C THR A 69 11.79 19.27 -38.60
N PRO A 70 10.97 20.32 -38.48
CA PRO A 70 9.96 20.40 -37.42
C PRO A 70 8.84 19.35 -37.55
N ASP A 71 8.58 18.80 -38.74
CA ASP A 71 7.50 17.84 -39.02
C ASP A 71 8.00 16.40 -39.20
N ARG A 72 9.25 16.14 -38.82
CA ARG A 72 9.83 14.79 -38.90
C ARG A 72 9.28 13.90 -37.80
N ILE A 73 8.45 12.92 -38.17
CA ILE A 73 7.63 12.14 -37.25
C ILE A 73 8.49 11.30 -36.28
N ASP A 74 9.53 10.62 -36.79
CA ASP A 74 10.43 9.82 -35.96
C ASP A 74 11.20 10.67 -34.91
N LEU A 75 11.58 11.91 -35.29
CA LEU A 75 12.16 12.88 -34.38
C LEU A 75 11.16 13.33 -33.31
N LEU A 76 9.94 13.66 -33.70
CA LEU A 76 8.88 14.04 -32.76
C LEU A 76 8.61 12.96 -31.74
N LEU A 77 8.54 11.68 -32.17
CA LEU A 77 8.32 10.53 -31.30
C LEU A 77 9.50 10.27 -30.37
N ASN A 78 10.72 10.22 -30.90
CA ASN A 78 11.90 9.90 -30.09
C ASN A 78 12.23 11.01 -29.10
N PHE A 79 12.15 12.27 -29.52
CA PHE A 79 12.34 13.39 -28.63
C PHE A 79 11.23 13.49 -27.58
N GLY A 80 9.98 13.30 -27.98
CA GLY A 80 8.85 13.24 -27.06
C GLY A 80 9.00 12.11 -26.03
N ASN A 81 9.39 10.91 -26.45
CA ASN A 81 9.65 9.79 -25.53
C ASN A 81 10.77 10.13 -24.54
N PHE A 82 11.88 10.69 -25.01
CA PHE A 82 12.97 11.14 -24.14
C PHE A 82 12.51 12.16 -23.10
N LEU A 83 11.74 13.18 -23.52
CA LEU A 83 11.22 14.21 -22.63
C LEU A 83 10.24 13.64 -21.60
N ARG A 84 9.39 12.69 -22.02
CA ARG A 84 8.46 12.01 -21.11
C ARG A 84 9.20 11.27 -19.99
N GLU A 85 10.32 10.61 -20.31
CA GLU A 85 11.10 9.84 -19.33
C GLU A 85 12.02 10.73 -18.44
N THR A 86 12.42 11.91 -18.92
CA THR A 86 13.35 12.82 -18.24
C THR A 86 12.66 13.98 -17.49
N ALA A 87 11.48 13.73 -16.92
CA ALA A 87 10.71 14.69 -16.10
C ALA A 87 10.16 15.94 -16.81
N SER A 88 10.00 15.91 -18.15
CA SER A 88 9.36 16.96 -18.94
C SER A 88 8.13 16.45 -19.73
N PRO A 89 7.18 15.72 -19.13
CA PRO A 89 6.06 15.13 -19.87
C PRO A 89 5.14 16.19 -20.51
N ALA A 90 5.09 17.40 -19.97
CA ALA A 90 4.33 18.51 -20.57
C ALA A 90 4.91 18.97 -21.91
N GLU A 91 6.25 19.01 -22.04
CA GLU A 91 6.90 19.29 -23.33
C GLU A 91 6.69 18.14 -24.33
N ALA A 92 6.79 16.89 -23.85
CA ALA A 92 6.54 15.70 -24.66
C ALA A 92 5.14 15.69 -25.29
N LEU A 93 4.13 16.18 -24.55
CA LEU A 93 2.73 16.20 -25.00
C LEU A 93 2.58 16.92 -26.36
N SER A 94 3.18 18.11 -26.51
CA SER A 94 3.07 18.89 -27.73
C SER A 94 3.71 18.19 -28.93
N LEU A 95 4.82 17.48 -28.74
CA LEU A 95 5.51 16.71 -29.76
C LEU A 95 4.68 15.50 -30.20
N HIS A 96 4.13 14.75 -29.25
CA HIS A 96 3.29 13.59 -29.56
C HIS A 96 1.96 13.99 -30.17
N GLN A 97 1.33 15.10 -29.76
CA GLN A 97 0.14 15.65 -30.40
C GLN A 97 0.42 16.02 -31.89
N ARG A 98 1.57 16.64 -32.13
CA ARG A 98 1.99 16.97 -33.49
C ARG A 98 2.24 15.73 -34.34
N ALA A 99 2.93 14.71 -33.77
CA ALA A 99 3.17 13.43 -34.45
C ALA A 99 1.85 12.74 -34.83
N ALA A 100 0.90 12.65 -33.88
CA ALA A 100 -0.41 12.04 -34.15
C ALA A 100 -1.25 12.80 -35.17
N SER A 101 -1.13 14.13 -35.20
CA SER A 101 -1.84 14.96 -36.23
C SER A 101 -1.24 14.83 -37.63
N LEU A 102 0.09 14.70 -37.72
CA LEU A 102 0.80 14.55 -39.02
C LEU A 102 0.68 13.11 -39.55
N ALA A 103 0.59 12.12 -38.69
CA ALA A 103 0.49 10.70 -39.06
C ALA A 103 -0.70 10.02 -38.39
N PRO A 104 -1.96 10.36 -38.72
CA PRO A 104 -3.15 9.88 -38.01
C PRO A 104 -3.43 8.39 -38.20
N GLN A 105 -2.73 7.70 -39.11
CA GLN A 105 -2.80 6.25 -39.30
C GLN A 105 -1.60 5.49 -38.68
N MET A 106 -0.70 6.19 -37.98
CA MET A 106 0.48 5.60 -37.39
C MET A 106 0.19 5.18 -35.93
N PRO A 107 0.17 3.87 -35.63
CA PRO A 107 -0.14 3.38 -34.28
C PRO A 107 0.79 3.96 -33.20
N GLU A 108 2.10 4.05 -33.48
CA GLU A 108 3.13 4.51 -32.56
C GLU A 108 2.87 5.95 -32.09
N ALA A 109 2.32 6.80 -32.98
CA ALA A 109 2.02 8.19 -32.65
C ALA A 109 0.88 8.29 -31.61
N TRP A 110 -0.20 7.53 -31.79
CA TRP A 110 -1.31 7.49 -30.84
C TRP A 110 -0.92 6.80 -29.54
N LYS A 111 -0.10 5.75 -29.60
CA LYS A 111 0.43 5.08 -28.40
C LYS A 111 1.28 6.02 -27.55
N ALA A 112 2.22 6.74 -28.19
CA ALA A 112 3.06 7.72 -27.51
C ALA A 112 2.23 8.85 -26.89
N LEU A 113 1.23 9.36 -27.63
CA LEU A 113 0.32 10.39 -27.16
C LEU A 113 -0.52 9.92 -25.95
N ALA A 114 -1.21 8.78 -26.05
CA ALA A 114 -2.02 8.24 -24.97
C ALA A 114 -1.20 7.97 -23.71
N THR A 115 -0.01 7.40 -23.86
CA THR A 115 0.91 7.15 -22.72
C THR A 115 1.33 8.45 -22.03
N THR A 116 1.61 9.51 -22.81
CA THR A 116 2.00 10.81 -22.25
C THR A 116 0.83 11.50 -21.56
N GLN A 117 -0.36 11.40 -22.13
CA GLN A 117 -1.60 11.93 -21.53
C GLN A 117 -1.91 11.25 -20.20
N LEU A 118 -1.79 9.92 -20.11
CA LEU A 118 -1.95 9.18 -18.86
C LEU A 118 -0.92 9.60 -17.79
N ARG A 119 0.32 9.88 -18.20
CA ARG A 119 1.36 10.34 -17.28
C ARG A 119 1.08 11.75 -16.73
N LEU A 120 0.33 12.55 -17.48
CA LEU A 120 -0.12 13.89 -17.09
C LEU A 120 -1.51 13.90 -16.44
N ASP A 121 -2.10 12.74 -16.20
CA ASP A 121 -3.46 12.54 -15.69
C ASP A 121 -4.57 13.15 -16.55
N LEU A 122 -4.29 13.33 -17.85
CA LEU A 122 -5.24 13.77 -18.87
C LEU A 122 -6.04 12.55 -19.37
N CYS A 123 -6.89 12.02 -18.49
CA CYS A 123 -7.48 10.68 -18.69
C CYS A 123 -8.53 10.61 -19.79
N ASP A 124 -9.36 11.65 -19.99
CA ASP A 124 -10.35 11.67 -21.08
C ASP A 124 -9.66 11.77 -22.46
N GLU A 125 -8.61 12.58 -22.59
CA GLU A 125 -7.80 12.70 -23.80
C GLU A 125 -7.03 11.40 -24.08
N ALA A 126 -6.50 10.76 -23.03
CA ALA A 126 -5.81 9.47 -23.14
C ALA A 126 -6.76 8.37 -23.64
N LEU A 127 -7.98 8.33 -23.11
CA LEU A 127 -9.03 7.41 -23.55
C LEU A 127 -9.37 7.62 -25.03
N PHE A 128 -9.50 8.88 -25.47
CA PHE A 128 -9.70 9.21 -26.88
C PHE A 128 -8.54 8.72 -27.75
N SER A 129 -7.30 9.01 -27.37
CA SER A 129 -6.10 8.62 -28.12
C SER A 129 -5.92 7.10 -28.18
N ALA A 130 -6.18 6.39 -27.09
CA ALA A 130 -6.15 4.93 -27.03
C ALA A 130 -7.25 4.30 -27.91
N ASN A 131 -8.47 4.87 -27.94
CA ASN A 131 -9.52 4.41 -28.83
C ASN A 131 -9.17 4.64 -30.33
N LYS A 132 -8.43 5.70 -30.68
CA LYS A 132 -7.86 5.86 -32.02
C LYS A 132 -6.87 4.75 -32.33
N LEU A 133 -5.96 4.43 -31.39
CA LEU A 133 -5.02 3.33 -31.54
C LEU A 133 -5.74 1.99 -31.73
N ILE A 134 -6.77 1.69 -30.92
CA ILE A 134 -7.61 0.49 -31.08
C ILE A 134 -8.24 0.42 -32.47
N SER A 135 -8.72 1.53 -32.99
CA SER A 135 -9.34 1.57 -34.36
C SER A 135 -8.36 1.26 -35.49
N ILE A 136 -7.07 1.59 -35.29
CA ILE A 136 -6.00 1.34 -36.27
C ILE A 136 -5.43 -0.05 -36.10
N SER A 137 -5.19 -0.47 -34.84
CA SER A 137 -4.52 -1.70 -34.48
C SER A 137 -5.33 -2.47 -33.41
N PRO A 138 -6.47 -3.09 -33.76
CA PRO A 138 -7.37 -3.72 -32.80
C PRO A 138 -6.77 -4.97 -32.10
N LYS A 139 -5.63 -5.48 -32.57
CA LYS A 139 -4.89 -6.60 -31.96
C LYS A 139 -3.64 -6.15 -31.19
N ASP A 140 -3.42 -4.84 -31.03
CA ASP A 140 -2.39 -4.33 -30.12
C ASP A 140 -2.93 -4.34 -28.69
N GLU A 141 -2.43 -5.26 -27.87
CA GLU A 141 -2.82 -5.40 -26.44
C GLU A 141 -2.65 -4.10 -25.68
N SER A 142 -1.55 -3.39 -25.92
CA SER A 142 -1.25 -2.14 -25.22
C SER A 142 -2.27 -1.03 -25.50
N ALA A 143 -2.95 -1.07 -26.64
CA ALA A 143 -4.01 -0.11 -26.96
C ALA A 143 -5.20 -0.25 -26.01
N TRP A 144 -5.58 -1.49 -25.73
CA TRP A 144 -6.67 -1.82 -24.81
C TRP A 144 -6.28 -1.55 -23.36
N GLU A 145 -5.04 -1.87 -22.96
CA GLU A 145 -4.53 -1.55 -21.62
C GLU A 145 -4.52 -0.04 -21.36
N LEU A 146 -4.07 0.77 -22.33
CA LEU A 146 -4.09 2.23 -22.23
C LEU A 146 -5.53 2.77 -22.09
N ALA A 147 -6.46 2.25 -22.89
CA ALA A 147 -7.87 2.66 -22.84
C ALA A 147 -8.51 2.28 -21.50
N ALA A 148 -8.33 1.03 -21.05
CA ALA A 148 -8.86 0.55 -19.79
C ALA A 148 -8.21 1.28 -18.60
N GLY A 149 -6.89 1.54 -18.63
CA GLY A 149 -6.20 2.32 -17.61
C GLY A 149 -6.70 3.77 -17.51
N ALA A 150 -7.03 4.40 -18.65
CA ALA A 150 -7.66 5.72 -18.67
C ALA A 150 -9.06 5.68 -18.04
N ALA A 151 -9.91 4.72 -18.44
CA ALA A 151 -11.25 4.54 -17.90
C ALA A 151 -11.22 4.23 -16.39
N GLN A 152 -10.26 3.41 -15.94
CA GLN A 152 -10.04 3.10 -14.52
C GLN A 152 -9.73 4.37 -13.69
N ARG A 153 -8.83 5.24 -14.19
CA ARG A 153 -8.51 6.51 -13.49
C ARG A 153 -9.71 7.45 -13.45
N LEU A 154 -10.55 7.43 -14.48
CA LEU A 154 -11.83 8.15 -14.52
C LEU A 154 -12.91 7.52 -13.62
N LYS A 155 -12.60 6.46 -12.89
CA LYS A 155 -13.54 5.68 -12.07
C LYS A 155 -14.67 5.02 -12.87
N ARG A 156 -14.48 4.80 -14.16
CA ARG A 156 -15.40 4.10 -15.06
C ARG A 156 -15.02 2.61 -15.15
N LEU A 157 -15.07 1.91 -14.00
CA LEU A 157 -14.56 0.53 -13.90
C LEU A 157 -15.31 -0.45 -14.80
N ASP A 158 -16.65 -0.32 -14.93
CA ASP A 158 -17.45 -1.20 -15.79
C ASP A 158 -17.06 -1.03 -17.28
N GLU A 159 -16.75 0.20 -17.68
CA GLU A 159 -16.26 0.49 -19.03
C GLU A 159 -14.88 -0.14 -19.25
N ALA A 160 -13.96 -0.02 -18.27
CA ALA A 160 -12.63 -0.61 -18.33
C ALA A 160 -12.70 -2.15 -18.45
N VAL A 161 -13.52 -2.81 -17.63
CA VAL A 161 -13.75 -4.27 -17.69
C VAL A 161 -14.27 -4.66 -19.08
N SER A 162 -15.32 -3.98 -19.57
CA SER A 162 -15.89 -4.25 -20.89
C SER A 162 -14.86 -4.11 -22.02
N MET A 163 -13.95 -3.12 -21.95
CA MET A 163 -12.87 -2.94 -22.91
C MET A 163 -11.92 -4.14 -22.91
N ILE A 164 -11.45 -4.56 -21.74
CA ILE A 164 -10.51 -5.70 -21.63
C ILE A 164 -11.19 -7.00 -22.06
N GLU A 165 -12.44 -7.24 -21.71
CA GLU A 165 -13.19 -8.41 -22.20
C GLU A 165 -13.34 -8.42 -23.74
N ARG A 166 -13.55 -7.26 -24.36
CA ARG A 166 -13.56 -7.14 -25.82
C ARG A 166 -12.18 -7.46 -26.41
N ALA A 167 -11.11 -6.99 -25.78
CA ALA A 167 -9.74 -7.29 -26.18
C ALA A 167 -9.45 -8.80 -26.11
N ILE A 168 -9.84 -9.47 -25.02
CA ILE A 168 -9.67 -10.92 -24.85
C ILE A 168 -10.41 -11.71 -25.94
N ARG A 169 -11.61 -11.26 -26.37
CA ARG A 169 -12.32 -11.89 -27.49
C ARG A 169 -11.56 -11.80 -28.82
N LEU A 170 -10.76 -10.75 -29.01
CA LEU A 170 -9.93 -10.55 -30.22
C LEU A 170 -8.56 -11.23 -30.10
N ILE A 171 -8.05 -11.35 -28.88
CA ILE A 171 -6.70 -11.87 -28.57
C ILE A 171 -6.82 -12.88 -27.41
N PRO A 172 -7.47 -14.05 -27.62
CA PRO A 172 -7.79 -14.97 -26.51
C PRO A 172 -6.57 -15.62 -25.84
N GLY A 173 -5.40 -15.59 -26.48
CA GLY A 173 -4.15 -16.09 -25.91
C GLY A 173 -3.35 -15.08 -25.08
N SER A 174 -3.85 -13.88 -24.88
CA SER A 174 -3.13 -12.87 -24.12
C SER A 174 -3.19 -13.12 -22.62
N SER A 175 -2.06 -13.46 -22.04
CA SER A 175 -1.90 -13.61 -20.59
C SER A 175 -1.98 -12.26 -19.88
N MET A 176 -1.48 -11.19 -20.52
CA MET A 176 -1.46 -9.84 -19.98
C MET A 176 -2.89 -9.27 -19.85
N LEU A 177 -3.73 -9.42 -20.89
CA LEU A 177 -5.11 -8.95 -20.82
C LEU A 177 -5.93 -9.69 -19.74
N ASN A 178 -5.70 -10.99 -19.56
CA ASN A 178 -6.35 -11.72 -18.47
C ASN A 178 -5.86 -11.26 -17.09
N TYR A 179 -4.57 -10.92 -16.95
CA TYR A 179 -4.06 -10.34 -15.73
C TYR A 179 -4.69 -8.96 -15.45
N ALA A 180 -4.79 -8.11 -16.47
CA ALA A 180 -5.46 -6.80 -16.38
C ALA A 180 -6.95 -6.93 -16.03
N LEU A 181 -7.65 -7.91 -16.60
CA LEU A 181 -9.04 -8.21 -16.22
C LEU A 181 -9.15 -8.56 -14.74
N GLY A 182 -8.25 -9.41 -14.24
CA GLY A 182 -8.20 -9.77 -12.83
C GLY A 182 -8.02 -8.57 -11.92
N GLN A 183 -7.14 -7.63 -12.29
CA GLN A 183 -6.92 -6.39 -11.52
C GLN A 183 -8.20 -5.52 -11.48
N LEU A 184 -8.86 -5.33 -12.60
CA LEU A 184 -10.09 -4.54 -12.69
C LEU A 184 -11.25 -5.17 -11.92
N CYS A 185 -11.46 -6.49 -12.06
CA CYS A 185 -12.47 -7.22 -11.31
C CYS A 185 -12.22 -7.13 -9.79
N ARG A 186 -10.94 -7.22 -9.38
CA ARG A 186 -10.56 -7.06 -7.97
C ARG A 186 -10.85 -5.63 -7.46
N GLU A 187 -10.60 -4.62 -8.27
CA GLU A 187 -10.93 -3.23 -7.91
C GLU A 187 -12.44 -3.00 -7.80
N GLN A 188 -13.24 -3.69 -8.62
CA GLN A 188 -14.70 -3.71 -8.49
C GLN A 188 -15.21 -4.49 -7.26
N GLY A 189 -14.33 -5.23 -6.54
CA GLY A 189 -14.73 -6.16 -5.49
C GLY A 189 -15.34 -7.47 -5.99
N ASN A 190 -15.22 -7.76 -7.29
CA ASN A 190 -15.65 -9.03 -7.89
C ASN A 190 -14.50 -10.06 -7.82
N PHE A 191 -14.23 -10.55 -6.61
CA PHE A 191 -13.09 -11.41 -6.33
C PHE A 191 -13.17 -12.78 -7.02
N LYS A 192 -14.37 -13.29 -7.25
CA LYS A 192 -14.56 -14.57 -7.94
C LYS A 192 -14.08 -14.49 -9.39
N ASP A 193 -14.49 -13.48 -10.13
CA ASP A 193 -14.09 -13.29 -11.52
C ASP A 193 -12.63 -12.87 -11.60
N ALA A 194 -12.13 -12.08 -10.63
CA ALA A 194 -10.72 -11.76 -10.51
C ALA A 194 -9.85 -13.01 -10.39
N ALA A 195 -10.22 -13.96 -9.50
CA ALA A 195 -9.49 -15.21 -9.34
C ALA A 195 -9.48 -16.05 -10.63
N ILE A 196 -10.60 -16.13 -11.34
CA ILE A 196 -10.69 -16.84 -12.63
C ILE A 196 -9.77 -16.20 -13.68
N ALA A 197 -9.81 -14.86 -13.80
CA ALA A 197 -9.00 -14.14 -14.76
C ALA A 197 -7.49 -14.30 -14.47
N TYR A 198 -7.07 -14.19 -13.21
CA TYR A 198 -5.67 -14.42 -12.82
C TYR A 198 -5.21 -15.87 -13.05
N GLN A 199 -6.04 -16.87 -12.72
CA GLN A 199 -5.72 -18.27 -12.98
C GLN A 199 -5.60 -18.54 -14.50
N THR A 200 -6.44 -17.87 -15.31
CA THR A 200 -6.33 -17.93 -16.78
C THR A 200 -5.04 -17.29 -17.25
N ALA A 201 -4.66 -16.12 -16.72
CA ALA A 201 -3.38 -15.48 -17.03
C ALA A 201 -2.19 -16.40 -16.73
N HIS A 202 -2.20 -17.06 -15.56
CA HIS A 202 -1.19 -18.06 -15.20
C HIS A 202 -1.13 -19.21 -16.22
N THR A 203 -2.27 -19.78 -16.59
CA THR A 203 -2.35 -20.88 -17.55
C THR A 203 -1.81 -20.48 -18.93
N LEU A 204 -1.97 -19.21 -19.30
CA LEU A 204 -1.44 -18.61 -20.54
C LEU A 204 0.03 -18.19 -20.43
N GLY A 205 0.69 -18.45 -19.29
CA GLY A 205 2.12 -18.24 -19.09
C GLY A 205 2.51 -16.89 -18.44
N PHE A 206 1.57 -16.13 -17.93
CA PHE A 206 1.93 -14.98 -17.08
C PHE A 206 2.50 -15.48 -15.76
N ASP A 207 3.70 -14.98 -15.41
CA ASP A 207 4.44 -15.43 -14.22
C ASP A 207 5.06 -14.22 -13.51
N SER A 208 4.50 -13.85 -12.36
CA SER A 208 5.03 -12.81 -11.47
C SER A 208 4.58 -13.08 -10.03
N ALA A 209 5.35 -12.65 -9.05
CA ALA A 209 4.97 -12.77 -7.64
C ALA A 209 3.61 -12.09 -7.35
N ASP A 210 3.34 -10.95 -8.00
CA ASP A 210 2.07 -10.23 -7.90
C ASP A 210 0.88 -11.07 -8.38
N LEU A 211 1.05 -11.85 -9.45
CA LEU A 211 -0.01 -12.74 -9.92
C LEU A 211 -0.42 -13.73 -8.83
N TYR A 212 0.56 -14.39 -8.22
CA TYR A 212 0.29 -15.40 -7.19
C TYR A 212 -0.35 -14.78 -5.95
N ARG A 213 0.13 -13.62 -5.51
CA ARG A 213 -0.45 -12.88 -4.39
C ARG A 213 -1.90 -12.46 -4.67
N ASN A 214 -2.13 -11.79 -5.80
CA ASN A 214 -3.44 -11.29 -6.17
C ASN A 214 -4.45 -12.41 -6.39
N THR A 215 -4.01 -13.54 -6.96
CA THR A 215 -4.85 -14.73 -7.11
C THR A 215 -5.24 -15.31 -5.76
N ALA A 216 -4.24 -15.49 -4.87
CA ALA A 216 -4.48 -16.07 -3.55
C ALA A 216 -5.41 -15.21 -2.70
N GLU A 217 -5.21 -13.89 -2.69
CA GLU A 217 -6.11 -12.96 -2.02
C GLU A 217 -7.53 -13.01 -2.61
N SER A 218 -7.68 -13.04 -3.94
CA SER A 218 -8.99 -13.13 -4.60
C SER A 218 -9.69 -14.47 -4.33
N LEU A 219 -8.94 -15.56 -4.23
CA LEU A 219 -9.46 -16.87 -3.84
C LEU A 219 -9.97 -16.84 -2.40
N LEU A 220 -9.21 -16.25 -1.47
CA LEU A 220 -9.62 -16.12 -0.07
C LEU A 220 -10.91 -15.30 0.05
N GLU A 221 -10.96 -14.12 -0.59
CA GLU A 221 -12.15 -13.25 -0.59
C GLU A 221 -13.38 -13.88 -1.24
N SER A 222 -13.17 -14.86 -2.13
CA SER A 222 -14.26 -15.66 -2.71
C SER A 222 -14.61 -16.92 -1.90
N GLY A 223 -14.07 -17.08 -0.66
CA GLY A 223 -14.31 -18.18 0.24
C GLY A 223 -13.54 -19.48 -0.08
N ARG A 224 -12.55 -19.44 -0.98
CA ARG A 224 -11.74 -20.58 -1.43
C ARG A 224 -10.40 -20.64 -0.72
N SER A 225 -10.40 -20.68 0.61
CA SER A 225 -9.21 -20.55 1.46
C SER A 225 -8.12 -21.59 1.17
N HIS A 226 -8.49 -22.86 0.97
CA HIS A 226 -7.51 -23.92 0.68
C HIS A 226 -6.83 -23.74 -0.68
N ASP A 227 -7.60 -23.31 -1.69
CA ASP A 227 -7.05 -23.02 -3.01
C ASP A 227 -6.13 -21.80 -2.96
N ALA A 228 -6.45 -20.82 -2.12
CA ALA A 228 -5.62 -19.65 -1.90
C ALA A 228 -4.23 -20.00 -1.39
N VAL A 229 -4.15 -20.83 -0.34
CA VAL A 229 -2.86 -21.32 0.21
C VAL A 229 -2.08 -22.11 -0.83
N ALA A 230 -2.74 -23.04 -1.52
CA ALA A 230 -2.09 -23.87 -2.53
C ALA A 230 -1.52 -23.04 -3.68
N PHE A 231 -2.28 -22.05 -4.18
CA PHE A 231 -1.83 -21.19 -5.27
C PHE A 231 -0.70 -20.24 -4.85
N ALA A 232 -0.74 -19.70 -3.64
CA ALA A 232 0.33 -18.87 -3.11
C ALA A 232 1.64 -19.66 -2.95
N ARG A 233 1.57 -20.92 -2.47
CA ARG A 233 2.74 -21.81 -2.39
C ARG A 233 3.35 -22.15 -3.76
N LEU A 234 2.49 -22.37 -4.77
CA LEU A 234 2.97 -22.54 -6.16
C LEU A 234 3.81 -21.34 -6.61
N GLY A 235 3.45 -20.13 -6.15
CA GLY A 235 4.24 -18.92 -6.40
C GLY A 235 5.61 -18.94 -5.71
N LEU A 236 5.70 -19.45 -4.48
CA LEU A 236 6.98 -19.56 -3.76
C LEU A 236 7.97 -20.51 -4.42
N ASP A 237 7.50 -21.55 -5.10
CA ASP A 237 8.37 -22.45 -5.87
C ASP A 237 9.14 -21.72 -6.99
N ARG A 238 8.56 -20.64 -7.51
CA ARG A 238 9.11 -19.82 -8.60
C ARG A 238 9.78 -18.53 -8.11
N HIS A 239 9.22 -17.92 -7.09
CA HIS A 239 9.61 -16.62 -6.51
C HIS A 239 10.03 -16.78 -5.05
N SER A 240 10.94 -17.70 -4.75
CA SER A 240 11.31 -18.16 -3.41
C SER A 240 11.92 -17.08 -2.49
N THR A 241 12.24 -15.91 -3.03
CA THR A 241 12.78 -14.77 -2.26
C THR A 241 11.82 -13.58 -2.16
N ASP A 242 10.62 -13.69 -2.72
CA ASP A 242 9.62 -12.62 -2.63
C ASP A 242 9.01 -12.58 -1.22
N LEU A 243 9.33 -11.52 -0.48
CA LEU A 243 8.93 -11.35 0.92
C LEU A 243 7.42 -11.18 1.08
N GLU A 244 6.78 -10.46 0.16
CA GLU A 244 5.35 -10.21 0.26
C GLU A 244 4.55 -11.50 0.00
N LEU A 245 5.04 -12.33 -0.91
CA LEU A 245 4.43 -13.65 -1.16
C LEU A 245 4.58 -14.56 0.07
N HIS A 246 5.75 -14.57 0.74
CA HIS A 246 5.93 -15.29 2.00
C HIS A 246 4.98 -14.77 3.09
N ARG A 247 4.81 -13.45 3.21
CA ARG A 247 3.86 -12.85 4.16
C ARG A 247 2.44 -13.30 3.89
N VAL A 248 2.03 -13.29 2.62
CA VAL A 248 0.70 -13.77 2.20
C VAL A 248 0.51 -15.24 2.55
N VAL A 249 1.49 -16.12 2.22
CA VAL A 249 1.40 -17.57 2.53
C VAL A 249 1.28 -17.79 4.02
N THR A 250 2.12 -17.15 4.84
CA THR A 250 2.09 -17.29 6.32
C THR A 250 0.74 -16.84 6.88
N ARG A 251 0.24 -15.68 6.44
CA ARG A 251 -1.05 -15.15 6.86
C ARG A 251 -2.20 -16.10 6.47
N LEU A 252 -2.27 -16.49 5.21
CA LEU A 252 -3.31 -17.39 4.70
C LEU A 252 -3.31 -18.74 5.43
N HIS A 253 -2.12 -19.26 5.75
CA HIS A 253 -1.98 -20.51 6.51
C HIS A 253 -2.66 -20.41 7.88
N VAL A 254 -2.41 -19.30 8.61
CA VAL A 254 -3.03 -19.05 9.92
C VAL A 254 -4.53 -18.80 9.79
N GLU A 255 -4.95 -17.91 8.91
CA GLU A 255 -6.36 -17.52 8.74
C GLU A 255 -7.26 -18.66 8.26
N SER A 256 -6.70 -19.59 7.47
CA SER A 256 -7.40 -20.80 7.01
C SER A 256 -7.32 -21.95 7.99
N ASN A 257 -6.63 -21.80 9.12
CA ASN A 257 -6.34 -22.87 10.08
C ASN A 257 -5.77 -24.12 9.37
N SER A 258 -4.84 -23.88 8.43
CA SER A 258 -4.22 -24.95 7.64
C SER A 258 -3.28 -25.79 8.51
N PRO A 259 -3.14 -27.11 8.28
CA PRO A 259 -2.23 -27.95 9.05
C PRO A 259 -0.76 -27.63 8.73
N GLY A 260 0.13 -27.77 9.73
CA GLY A 260 1.58 -27.54 9.61
C GLY A 260 2.05 -26.24 10.27
N ASP A 261 3.31 -25.91 10.09
CA ASP A 261 3.92 -24.69 10.63
C ASP A 261 3.73 -23.52 9.64
N PRO A 262 3.04 -22.44 10.01
CA PRO A 262 2.79 -21.31 9.11
C PRO A 262 4.06 -20.58 8.65
N VAL A 263 5.18 -20.70 9.36
CA VAL A 263 6.45 -20.06 9.01
C VAL A 263 7.47 -21.00 8.37
N GLU A 264 7.12 -22.25 8.13
CA GLU A 264 8.05 -23.28 7.61
C GLU A 264 8.63 -22.88 6.25
N ASP A 265 7.79 -22.49 5.30
CA ASP A 265 8.22 -22.10 3.94
C ASP A 265 9.21 -20.92 3.99
N LEU A 266 8.97 -19.96 4.87
CA LEU A 266 9.83 -18.78 5.05
C LEU A 266 11.17 -19.13 5.72
N ILE A 267 11.17 -20.01 6.71
CA ILE A 267 12.40 -20.50 7.36
C ILE A 267 13.25 -21.31 6.36
N ILE A 268 12.63 -22.17 5.55
CA ILE A 268 13.32 -22.90 4.49
C ILE A 268 13.96 -21.92 3.49
N ALA A 269 13.23 -20.89 3.07
CA ALA A 269 13.75 -19.87 2.16
C ALA A 269 14.93 -19.11 2.77
N ALA A 270 14.84 -18.70 4.04
CA ALA A 270 15.92 -18.02 4.75
C ALA A 270 17.18 -18.88 4.82
N ARG A 271 17.04 -20.18 5.14
CA ARG A 271 18.15 -21.14 5.17
C ARG A 271 18.77 -21.39 3.79
N LYS A 272 17.96 -21.40 2.73
CA LYS A 272 18.42 -21.55 1.34
C LYS A 272 19.15 -20.31 0.85
N HIS A 273 18.67 -19.13 1.20
CA HIS A 273 19.19 -17.83 0.77
C HIS A 273 19.87 -17.10 1.95
N ARG A 274 20.87 -17.75 2.56
CA ARG A 274 21.51 -17.35 3.83
C ARG A 274 21.99 -15.90 3.88
N THR A 275 22.36 -15.33 2.74
CA THR A 275 22.87 -13.95 2.62
C THR A 275 21.76 -12.91 2.43
N ASN A 276 20.48 -13.32 2.47
CA ASN A 276 19.35 -12.41 2.39
C ASN A 276 18.80 -12.10 3.80
N PRO A 277 19.18 -10.97 4.44
CA PRO A 277 18.77 -10.66 5.80
C PRO A 277 17.27 -10.45 5.95
N SER A 278 16.59 -9.95 4.90
CA SER A 278 15.17 -9.66 4.96
C SER A 278 14.30 -10.92 5.14
N LEU A 279 14.73 -12.08 4.62
CA LEU A 279 14.05 -13.35 4.87
C LEU A 279 14.17 -13.77 6.34
N TRP A 280 15.36 -13.64 6.93
CA TRP A 280 15.58 -13.94 8.35
C TRP A 280 14.77 -13.02 9.26
N GLU A 281 14.85 -11.71 9.02
CA GLU A 281 14.11 -10.71 9.80
C GLU A 281 12.60 -10.95 9.73
N THR A 282 12.08 -11.26 8.54
CA THR A 282 10.65 -11.54 8.36
C THR A 282 10.24 -12.82 9.09
N ALA A 283 11.03 -13.90 9.01
CA ALA A 283 10.75 -15.16 9.72
C ALA A 283 10.77 -14.97 11.24
N ILE A 284 11.79 -14.28 11.75
CA ILE A 284 11.92 -13.96 13.18
C ILE A 284 10.74 -13.07 13.63
N GLY A 285 10.33 -12.11 12.80
CA GLY A 285 9.17 -11.25 13.06
C GLY A 285 7.86 -12.05 13.19
N PHE A 286 7.60 -13.00 12.29
CA PHE A 286 6.41 -13.85 12.39
C PHE A 286 6.43 -14.77 13.62
N LEU A 287 7.60 -15.30 14.01
CA LEU A 287 7.73 -16.07 15.24
C LEU A 287 7.39 -15.22 16.48
N LYS A 288 7.69 -13.92 16.46
CA LYS A 288 7.28 -12.96 17.50
C LYS A 288 5.75 -12.81 17.57
N TYR A 289 5.07 -12.67 16.41
CA TYR A 289 3.60 -12.59 16.38
C TYR A 289 2.92 -13.88 16.87
N LEU A 290 3.56 -15.03 16.62
CA LEU A 290 3.09 -16.35 17.09
C LEU A 290 3.46 -16.65 18.56
N ASP A 291 4.11 -15.72 19.26
CA ASP A 291 4.62 -15.87 20.63
C ASP A 291 5.60 -17.06 20.83
N ARG A 292 6.35 -17.40 19.77
CA ARG A 292 7.33 -18.50 19.72
C ARG A 292 8.74 -18.00 20.07
N LYS A 293 8.91 -17.47 21.29
CA LYS A 293 10.15 -16.81 21.73
C LYS A 293 11.40 -17.69 21.64
N ASN A 294 11.29 -18.99 21.95
CA ASN A 294 12.44 -19.90 21.86
C ASN A 294 12.88 -20.10 20.41
N ASP A 295 11.94 -20.31 19.51
CA ASP A 295 12.24 -20.47 18.07
C ASP A 295 12.82 -19.19 17.48
N GLN A 296 12.32 -18.04 17.91
CA GLN A 296 12.85 -16.72 17.54
C GLN A 296 14.34 -16.59 17.91
N ARG A 297 14.73 -16.96 19.15
CA ARG A 297 16.14 -16.92 19.57
C ARG A 297 17.02 -17.90 18.80
N VAL A 298 16.52 -19.11 18.59
CA VAL A 298 17.26 -20.13 17.81
C VAL A 298 17.48 -19.66 16.37
N LEU A 299 16.44 -19.12 15.73
CA LEU A 299 16.51 -18.67 14.36
C LEU A 299 17.42 -17.43 14.20
N LEU A 300 17.40 -16.51 15.17
CA LEU A 300 18.32 -15.36 15.19
C LEU A 300 19.78 -15.82 15.33
N ALA A 301 20.07 -16.74 16.26
CA ALA A 301 21.42 -17.28 16.42
C ALA A 301 21.89 -18.00 15.14
N GLU A 302 21.00 -18.73 14.45
CA GLU A 302 21.27 -19.38 13.15
C GLU A 302 21.58 -18.33 12.07
N ALA A 303 20.80 -17.26 11.99
CA ALA A 303 21.02 -16.16 11.04
C ALA A 303 22.42 -15.55 11.21
N LEU A 304 22.79 -15.20 12.45
CA LEU A 304 24.10 -14.62 12.79
C LEU A 304 25.26 -15.58 12.48
N ALA A 305 25.08 -16.88 12.73
CA ALA A 305 26.10 -17.90 12.45
C ALA A 305 26.22 -18.27 10.98
N SER A 306 25.19 -17.98 10.15
CA SER A 306 25.11 -18.41 8.74
C SER A 306 25.95 -17.57 7.78
N GLY A 307 26.59 -16.49 8.23
CA GLY A 307 27.26 -15.49 7.41
C GLY A 307 26.29 -14.49 6.76
N CYS A 308 25.08 -14.37 7.29
CA CYS A 308 24.14 -13.33 6.88
C CYS A 308 24.73 -11.93 7.13
N PRO A 309 24.63 -11.00 6.19
CA PRO A 309 25.03 -9.61 6.44
C PRO A 309 24.32 -9.03 7.65
N SER A 310 25.08 -8.42 8.54
CA SER A 310 24.54 -7.77 9.74
C SER A 310 23.81 -6.49 9.31
N THR A 311 22.51 -6.43 9.59
CA THR A 311 21.65 -5.27 9.32
C THR A 311 21.29 -4.57 10.63
N PRO A 312 20.82 -3.30 10.57
CA PRO A 312 20.28 -2.63 11.76
C PRO A 312 19.12 -3.42 12.39
N GLY A 313 18.27 -4.07 11.57
CA GLY A 313 17.16 -4.91 12.05
C GLY A 313 17.62 -6.13 12.83
N LEU A 314 18.56 -6.91 12.29
CA LEU A 314 19.11 -8.08 12.99
C LEU A 314 19.83 -7.68 14.29
N GLN A 315 20.58 -6.56 14.27
CA GLN A 315 21.25 -6.05 15.48
C GLN A 315 20.22 -5.54 16.52
N SER A 316 19.12 -4.93 16.09
CA SER A 316 18.02 -4.56 17.00
C SER A 316 17.38 -5.79 17.65
N LEU A 317 17.15 -6.86 16.87
CA LEU A 317 16.64 -8.13 17.39
C LEU A 317 17.60 -8.78 18.39
N GLU A 318 18.91 -8.68 18.17
CA GLU A 318 19.93 -9.14 19.11
C GLU A 318 19.87 -8.34 20.41
N ALA A 319 19.76 -7.00 20.32
CA ALA A 319 19.62 -6.13 21.49
C ALA A 319 18.33 -6.41 22.28
N ILE A 320 17.21 -6.71 21.60
CA ILE A 320 15.96 -7.16 22.24
C ILE A 320 16.20 -8.48 22.99
N GLY A 321 16.96 -9.41 22.41
CA GLY A 321 17.34 -10.66 23.06
C GLY A 321 18.13 -10.44 24.37
N LEU A 322 19.05 -9.48 24.38
CA LEU A 322 19.78 -9.09 25.60
C LEU A 322 18.83 -8.55 26.68
N ALA A 323 17.84 -7.75 26.30
CA ALA A 323 16.81 -7.27 27.24
C ALA A 323 15.98 -8.42 27.82
N ASP A 324 15.58 -9.40 27.02
CA ASP A 324 14.83 -10.58 27.46
C ASP A 324 15.66 -11.50 28.41
N GLU A 325 16.99 -11.44 28.30
CA GLU A 325 17.93 -12.13 29.22
C GLU A 325 18.20 -11.33 30.50
N GLY A 326 17.63 -10.13 30.66
CA GLY A 326 17.88 -9.24 31.79
C GLY A 326 19.23 -8.51 31.74
N ARG A 327 19.91 -8.51 30.59
CA ARG A 327 21.20 -7.85 30.35
C ARG A 327 20.98 -6.41 29.89
N HIS A 328 20.44 -5.59 30.79
CA HIS A 328 20.01 -4.24 30.49
C HIS A 328 21.15 -3.34 29.97
N ASP A 329 22.31 -3.31 30.64
CA ASP A 329 23.44 -2.46 30.26
C ASP A 329 24.00 -2.83 28.88
N ASP A 330 24.03 -4.12 28.55
CA ASP A 330 24.48 -4.61 27.24
C ASP A 330 23.48 -4.21 26.14
N MET A 331 22.19 -4.31 26.43
CA MET A 331 21.13 -3.85 25.53
C MET A 331 21.26 -2.35 25.25
N VAL A 332 21.40 -1.53 26.29
CA VAL A 332 21.60 -0.06 26.16
C VAL A 332 22.81 0.25 25.31
N SER A 333 23.96 -0.36 25.62
CA SER A 333 25.20 -0.15 24.87
C SER A 333 25.08 -0.54 23.39
N SER A 334 24.32 -1.60 23.10
CA SER A 334 24.03 -2.04 21.74
C SER A 334 23.20 -1.00 20.97
N TYR A 335 22.14 -0.48 21.57
CA TYR A 335 21.32 0.53 20.93
C TYR A 335 22.02 1.88 20.77
N GLU A 336 22.82 2.33 21.74
CA GLU A 336 23.63 3.55 21.63
C GLU A 336 24.63 3.44 20.47
N ARG A 337 25.27 2.29 20.30
CA ARG A 337 26.12 2.02 19.15
C ARG A 337 25.34 2.04 17.84
N LEU A 338 24.14 1.40 17.79
CA LEU A 338 23.29 1.42 16.61
C LEU A 338 22.88 2.84 16.21
N LEU A 339 22.46 3.66 17.17
CA LEU A 339 22.09 5.05 16.91
C LEU A 339 23.27 5.92 16.45
N SER A 340 24.50 5.60 16.91
CA SER A 340 25.70 6.30 16.41
C SER A 340 26.00 5.97 14.95
N LEU A 341 25.72 4.74 14.51
CA LEU A 341 25.92 4.27 13.13
C LEU A 341 24.78 4.68 12.21
N TYR A 342 23.55 4.68 12.73
CA TYR A 342 22.31 4.88 11.96
C TYR A 342 21.40 5.94 12.61
N PRO A 343 21.83 7.20 12.74
CA PRO A 343 21.11 8.23 13.51
C PRO A 343 19.75 8.63 12.91
N ALA A 344 19.56 8.39 11.60
CA ALA A 344 18.32 8.70 10.89
C ALA A 344 17.26 7.57 10.95
N GLU A 345 17.66 6.37 11.40
CA GLU A 345 16.76 5.20 11.43
C GLU A 345 15.78 5.31 12.60
N THR A 346 14.54 5.69 12.29
CA THR A 346 13.48 5.86 13.31
C THR A 346 13.10 4.53 13.97
N GLY A 347 13.13 3.41 13.22
CA GLY A 347 12.82 2.08 13.76
C GLY A 347 13.72 1.69 14.95
N ILE A 348 15.02 2.00 14.89
CA ILE A 348 15.95 1.76 16.00
C ILE A 348 15.57 2.59 17.23
N LYS A 349 15.18 3.86 17.02
CA LYS A 349 14.74 4.75 18.11
C LYS A 349 13.48 4.20 18.79
N PHE A 350 12.54 3.65 18.02
CA PHE A 350 11.33 3.02 18.56
C PHE A 350 11.63 1.76 19.36
N ASP A 351 12.42 0.85 18.78
CA ASP A 351 12.78 -0.38 19.47
C ASP A 351 13.50 -0.07 20.77
N PHE A 352 14.45 0.86 20.76
CA PHE A 352 15.16 1.28 21.96
C PHE A 352 14.23 1.95 22.99
N ALA A 353 13.39 2.91 22.54
CA ALA A 353 12.43 3.55 23.43
C ALA A 353 11.47 2.54 24.06
N MET A 354 11.02 1.55 23.30
CA MET A 354 10.18 0.48 23.81
C MET A 354 10.89 -0.35 24.88
N GLN A 355 12.19 -0.70 24.70
CA GLN A 355 12.95 -1.43 25.73
C GLN A 355 13.19 -0.58 26.97
N LEU A 356 13.45 0.73 26.82
CA LEU A 356 13.58 1.65 27.95
C LEU A 356 12.28 1.81 28.74
N LEU A 357 11.12 1.87 28.06
CA LEU A 357 9.81 1.90 28.73
C LEU A 357 9.58 0.63 29.55
N LYS A 358 9.90 -0.55 28.99
CA LYS A 358 9.82 -1.84 29.72
C LYS A 358 10.77 -1.88 30.92
N ALA A 359 11.92 -1.22 30.82
CA ALA A 359 12.88 -1.08 31.91
C ALA A 359 12.52 0.04 32.92
N HIS A 360 11.35 0.68 32.78
CA HIS A 360 10.92 1.82 33.60
C HIS A 360 11.83 3.05 33.54
N GLU A 361 12.40 3.33 32.37
CA GLU A 361 13.20 4.52 32.06
C GLU A 361 12.47 5.48 31.09
N PRO A 362 11.30 6.04 31.46
CA PRO A 362 10.46 6.81 30.56
C PRO A 362 11.08 8.14 30.10
N ASP A 363 11.96 8.78 30.90
CA ASP A 363 12.63 10.02 30.51
C ASP A 363 13.54 9.82 29.29
N ARG A 364 14.34 8.74 29.29
CA ARG A 364 15.22 8.42 28.18
C ARG A 364 14.41 8.01 26.94
N ALA A 365 13.36 7.25 27.15
CA ALA A 365 12.45 6.86 26.06
C ALA A 365 11.80 8.08 25.43
N GLU A 366 11.28 9.03 26.22
CA GLU A 366 10.64 10.26 25.71
C GLU A 366 11.63 11.09 24.88
N SER A 367 12.89 11.21 25.31
CA SER A 367 13.92 11.91 24.55
C SER A 367 14.12 11.32 23.13
N LEU A 368 14.20 9.99 23.01
CA LEU A 368 14.32 9.30 21.71
C LEU A 368 13.09 9.51 20.82
N LEU A 369 11.91 9.47 21.42
CA LEU A 369 10.63 9.65 20.71
C LEU A 369 10.47 11.10 20.21
N VAL A 370 10.90 12.09 20.99
CA VAL A 370 10.96 13.49 20.55
C VAL A 370 11.91 13.64 19.36
N ASP A 371 13.07 12.96 19.38
CA ASP A 371 13.99 13.00 18.24
C ASP A 371 13.45 12.31 17.00
N ALA A 372 12.66 11.23 17.16
CA ALA A 372 11.94 10.61 16.06
C ALA A 372 10.88 11.56 15.48
N LEU A 373 10.11 12.24 16.33
CA LEU A 373 9.08 13.21 15.93
C LEU A 373 9.63 14.49 15.27
N LYS A 374 10.92 14.80 15.42
CA LYS A 374 11.57 15.86 14.62
C LYS A 374 11.76 15.46 13.16
N ILE A 375 11.88 14.15 12.88
CA ILE A 375 12.00 13.60 11.53
C ILE A 375 10.61 13.49 10.89
N ASP A 376 9.66 12.86 11.59
CA ASP A 376 8.26 12.79 11.20
C ASP A 376 7.33 13.22 12.36
N PRO A 377 6.87 14.47 12.37
CA PRO A 377 5.98 14.98 13.40
C PRO A 377 4.60 14.28 13.46
N GLN A 378 4.27 13.48 12.44
CA GLN A 378 2.99 12.80 12.29
C GLN A 378 3.08 11.29 12.54
N ASP A 379 4.24 10.79 12.96
CA ASP A 379 4.41 9.37 13.26
C ASP A 379 3.51 8.96 14.45
N GLN A 380 2.47 8.17 14.13
CA GLN A 380 1.44 7.78 15.09
C GLN A 380 2.02 6.86 16.19
N LEU A 381 3.01 6.04 15.84
CA LEU A 381 3.63 5.13 16.79
C LEU A 381 4.49 5.90 17.80
N ALA A 382 5.28 6.87 17.31
CA ALA A 382 6.07 7.76 18.18
C ALA A 382 5.18 8.56 19.13
N LEU A 383 4.07 9.10 18.63
CA LEU A 383 3.10 9.82 19.46
C LEU A 383 2.49 8.92 20.54
N ALA A 384 2.11 7.68 20.20
CA ALA A 384 1.53 6.72 21.15
C ALA A 384 2.49 6.35 22.27
N PHE A 385 3.74 6.00 21.93
CA PHE A 385 4.75 5.68 22.93
C PHE A 385 5.14 6.90 23.77
N ARG A 386 5.17 8.09 23.17
CA ARG A 386 5.42 9.32 23.89
C ARG A 386 4.32 9.62 24.91
N CYS A 387 3.04 9.43 24.58
CA CYS A 387 1.95 9.52 25.52
C CYS A 387 2.15 8.53 26.69
N SER A 388 2.57 7.28 26.40
CA SER A 388 2.86 6.30 27.45
C SER A 388 4.01 6.74 28.36
N ALA A 389 5.11 7.25 27.80
CA ALA A 389 6.25 7.75 28.56
C ALA A 389 5.87 8.90 29.49
N LEU A 390 5.18 9.93 28.95
CA LEU A 390 4.71 11.09 29.71
C LEU A 390 3.77 10.67 30.83
N ARG A 391 2.89 9.69 30.58
CA ARG A 391 1.96 9.18 31.58
C ARG A 391 2.67 8.41 32.69
N MET A 392 3.71 7.61 32.38
CA MET A 392 4.55 6.95 33.40
C MET A 392 5.23 7.98 34.32
N MET A 393 5.67 9.11 33.76
CA MET A 393 6.26 10.23 34.51
C MET A 393 5.23 11.10 35.25
N LYS A 394 3.94 10.93 34.98
CA LYS A 394 2.86 11.84 35.39
C LYS A 394 3.09 13.27 34.92
N ASP A 395 3.64 13.41 33.72
CA ASP A 395 3.98 14.69 33.13
C ASP A 395 2.75 15.36 32.49
N PRO A 396 2.43 16.64 32.83
CA PRO A 396 1.25 17.33 32.30
C PRO A 396 1.28 17.55 30.77
N ARG A 397 2.44 17.36 30.11
CA ARG A 397 2.52 17.42 28.66
C ARG A 397 1.73 16.31 27.96
N GLU A 398 1.38 15.21 28.66
CA GLU A 398 0.47 14.20 28.12
C GLU A 398 -0.86 14.84 27.69
N ALA A 399 -1.47 15.64 28.56
CA ALA A 399 -2.76 16.28 28.30
C ALA A 399 -2.74 17.25 27.10
N ALA A 400 -1.55 17.74 26.69
CA ALA A 400 -1.40 18.53 25.49
C ALA A 400 -1.33 17.67 24.19
N LEU A 401 -1.13 16.36 24.32
CA LEU A 401 -1.08 15.42 23.18
C LEU A 401 -2.36 14.61 23.07
N VAL A 402 -2.95 14.22 24.22
CA VAL A 402 -4.14 13.37 24.25
C VAL A 402 -5.08 13.83 25.36
N ASP A 403 -6.29 14.18 24.95
CA ASP A 403 -7.41 14.50 25.84
C ASP A 403 -8.51 13.47 25.56
N TYR A 404 -8.60 12.47 26.42
CA TYR A 404 -9.52 11.34 26.23
C TYR A 404 -11.00 11.78 26.22
N ASP A 405 -11.35 12.89 26.88
CA ASP A 405 -12.73 13.39 26.89
C ASP A 405 -13.09 14.16 25.61
N ARG A 406 -12.14 14.89 25.04
CA ARG A 406 -12.36 15.74 23.88
C ARG A 406 -12.01 15.10 22.55
N MET A 407 -11.18 14.05 22.55
CA MET A 407 -10.66 13.41 21.34
C MET A 407 -11.28 12.04 21.04
N VAL A 408 -12.15 11.54 21.90
CA VAL A 408 -12.98 10.37 21.64
C VAL A 408 -14.40 10.85 21.36
N PHE A 409 -14.82 10.78 20.10
CA PHE A 409 -16.12 11.25 19.64
C PHE A 409 -17.04 10.05 19.43
N ASP A 410 -18.20 10.07 20.06
CA ASP A 410 -19.29 9.15 19.76
C ASP A 410 -20.39 9.89 18.98
N VAL A 411 -20.70 9.37 17.82
CA VAL A 411 -21.72 9.91 16.91
C VAL A 411 -22.65 8.79 16.43
N GLN A 412 -23.90 9.14 16.17
CA GLN A 412 -24.83 8.17 15.55
C GLN A 412 -24.71 8.25 14.04
N VAL A 413 -24.52 7.09 13.40
CA VAL A 413 -24.54 6.99 11.94
C VAL A 413 -25.99 7.15 11.47
N PRO A 414 -26.23 8.06 10.51
CA PRO A 414 -27.58 8.27 9.98
C PRO A 414 -28.14 7.00 9.34
N VAL A 415 -29.45 6.83 9.41
CA VAL A 415 -30.18 5.74 8.75
C VAL A 415 -30.69 6.25 7.39
N PRO A 416 -30.48 5.51 6.29
CA PRO A 416 -30.97 5.92 4.97
C PRO A 416 -32.48 6.09 4.93
N SER A 417 -32.96 6.99 4.08
CA SER A 417 -34.41 7.13 3.82
C SER A 417 -34.98 5.82 3.28
N GLY A 418 -36.09 5.37 3.84
CA GLY A 418 -36.74 4.09 3.47
C GLY A 418 -36.68 3.04 4.57
N TYR A 419 -35.78 3.15 5.53
CA TYR A 419 -35.76 2.29 6.72
C TYR A 419 -36.63 2.85 7.84
N ARG A 420 -37.38 1.97 8.53
CA ARG A 420 -38.29 2.36 9.62
C ARG A 420 -37.55 2.62 10.94
N SER A 421 -36.40 2.01 11.14
CA SER A 421 -35.60 2.14 12.36
C SER A 421 -34.13 1.81 12.11
N ALA A 422 -33.25 2.26 12.99
CA ALA A 422 -31.84 1.87 12.99
C ALA A 422 -31.68 0.34 13.13
N ALA A 423 -32.48 -0.30 13.98
CA ALA A 423 -32.42 -1.75 14.19
C ALA A 423 -32.70 -2.54 12.89
N SER A 424 -33.68 -2.07 12.06
CA SER A 424 -33.93 -2.72 10.76
C SER A 424 -32.77 -2.57 9.80
N TYR A 425 -32.20 -1.36 9.68
CA TYR A 425 -31.09 -1.10 8.77
C TYR A 425 -29.83 -1.85 9.17
N PHE A 426 -29.39 -1.70 10.43
CA PHE A 426 -28.18 -2.36 10.89
C PHE A 426 -28.34 -3.89 11.00
N GLY A 427 -29.55 -4.40 11.18
CA GLY A 427 -29.85 -5.84 11.11
C GLY A 427 -29.54 -6.42 9.73
N GLU A 428 -30.04 -5.78 8.66
CA GLU A 428 -29.75 -6.20 7.28
C GLU A 428 -28.25 -6.05 6.94
N VAL A 429 -27.61 -4.96 7.40
CA VAL A 429 -26.15 -4.78 7.25
C VAL A 429 -25.40 -5.90 7.96
N ALA A 430 -25.80 -6.29 9.17
CA ALA A 430 -25.17 -7.39 9.92
C ALA A 430 -25.24 -8.71 9.15
N GLU A 431 -26.41 -9.04 8.59
CA GLU A 431 -26.59 -10.26 7.79
C GLU A 431 -25.64 -10.29 6.59
N VAL A 432 -25.51 -9.17 5.87
CA VAL A 432 -24.58 -9.08 4.75
C VAL A 432 -23.13 -9.23 5.22
N LEU A 433 -22.72 -8.52 6.28
CA LEU A 433 -21.36 -8.59 6.78
C LEU A 433 -20.99 -9.99 7.27
N GLU A 434 -21.92 -10.73 7.91
CA GLU A 434 -21.70 -12.13 8.31
C GLU A 434 -21.26 -13.00 7.12
N THR A 435 -21.84 -12.79 5.94
CA THR A 435 -21.49 -13.57 4.73
C THR A 435 -20.09 -13.29 4.20
N LEU A 436 -19.47 -12.17 4.60
CA LEU A 436 -18.14 -11.75 4.16
C LEU A 436 -17.00 -12.30 5.03
N HIS A 437 -17.32 -12.93 6.17
CA HIS A 437 -16.33 -13.52 7.07
C HIS A 437 -15.96 -14.95 6.66
N HIS A 438 -15.06 -15.09 5.68
CA HIS A 438 -14.64 -16.39 5.12
C HIS A 438 -13.50 -17.06 5.90
N THR A 439 -12.79 -16.33 6.77
CA THR A 439 -11.66 -16.84 7.56
C THR A 439 -12.16 -17.63 8.78
N GLN A 440 -11.35 -18.60 9.25
CA GLN A 440 -11.65 -19.41 10.43
C GLN A 440 -10.95 -18.90 11.69
N ALA A 441 -9.81 -18.24 11.53
CA ALA A 441 -9.01 -17.66 12.60
C ALA A 441 -8.79 -16.16 12.37
N HIS A 442 -8.30 -15.48 13.39
CA HIS A 442 -7.92 -14.07 13.30
C HIS A 442 -6.60 -13.91 12.52
N PRO A 443 -6.41 -12.76 11.82
CA PRO A 443 -5.15 -12.46 11.15
C PRO A 443 -3.98 -12.42 12.16
N ILE A 444 -2.83 -12.99 11.76
CA ILE A 444 -1.67 -13.16 12.64
C ILE A 444 -1.05 -11.84 13.14
N ASP A 445 -1.10 -10.82 12.29
CA ASP A 445 -0.49 -9.50 12.50
C ASP A 445 -1.50 -8.42 12.94
N GLN A 446 -2.72 -8.83 13.33
CA GLN A 446 -3.78 -7.93 13.74
C GLN A 446 -4.10 -8.06 15.24
N SER A 447 -4.83 -7.07 15.76
CA SER A 447 -5.21 -6.99 17.18
C SER A 447 -6.35 -7.93 17.59
N VAL A 448 -7.10 -8.47 16.64
CA VAL A 448 -8.26 -9.35 16.89
C VAL A 448 -7.82 -10.64 17.58
N ARG A 449 -8.57 -11.05 18.61
CA ARG A 449 -8.47 -12.36 19.28
C ARG A 449 -9.87 -12.93 19.46
N GLY A 450 -10.03 -14.23 19.23
CA GLY A 450 -11.34 -14.90 19.39
C GLY A 450 -12.40 -14.44 18.37
N GLY A 451 -11.97 -14.03 17.18
CA GLY A 451 -12.85 -13.52 16.13
C GLY A 451 -12.27 -13.66 14.74
N THR A 452 -12.92 -13.05 13.77
CA THR A 452 -12.48 -12.96 12.38
C THR A 452 -12.57 -11.53 11.89
N GLN A 453 -11.79 -11.21 10.87
CA GLN A 453 -11.79 -9.90 10.21
C GLN A 453 -11.90 -10.11 8.71
N THR A 454 -12.67 -9.26 8.01
CA THR A 454 -12.66 -9.27 6.53
C THR A 454 -11.33 -8.75 6.03
N ASN A 455 -10.85 -9.33 4.94
CA ASN A 455 -9.63 -8.88 4.29
C ASN A 455 -9.88 -7.68 3.37
N GLY A 456 -8.79 -6.98 3.02
CA GLY A 456 -8.82 -5.93 2.03
C GLY A 456 -9.59 -4.68 2.45
N PHE A 457 -10.32 -4.12 1.52
CA PHE A 457 -10.99 -2.84 1.67
C PHE A 457 -12.50 -3.06 1.58
N LEU A 458 -13.19 -3.17 2.71
CA LEU A 458 -14.63 -3.44 2.79
C LEU A 458 -15.44 -2.58 1.82
N PHE A 459 -15.15 -1.27 1.77
CA PHE A 459 -15.87 -0.35 0.91
C PHE A 459 -15.59 -0.49 -0.59
N ARG A 460 -14.73 -1.41 -1.02
CA ARG A 460 -14.59 -1.77 -2.44
C ARG A 460 -15.61 -2.81 -2.89
N ILE A 461 -16.16 -3.57 -1.96
CA ILE A 461 -17.14 -4.61 -2.27
C ILE A 461 -18.39 -3.97 -2.90
N ALA A 462 -18.82 -4.51 -4.05
CA ALA A 462 -19.95 -4.00 -4.83
C ALA A 462 -21.32 -4.41 -4.26
N GLU A 463 -21.42 -4.56 -2.94
CA GLU A 463 -22.66 -4.91 -2.24
C GLU A 463 -23.44 -3.62 -1.92
N PRO A 464 -24.70 -3.49 -2.36
CA PRO A 464 -25.47 -2.26 -2.21
C PRO A 464 -25.58 -1.75 -0.77
N LEU A 465 -25.76 -2.67 0.21
CA LEU A 465 -25.85 -2.29 1.63
C LEU A 465 -24.51 -1.81 2.18
N VAL A 466 -23.38 -2.38 1.73
CA VAL A 466 -22.04 -1.91 2.10
C VAL A 466 -21.80 -0.51 1.53
N LYS A 467 -22.23 -0.24 0.29
CA LYS A 467 -22.14 1.10 -0.31
C LYS A 467 -23.02 2.12 0.39
N SER A 468 -24.22 1.72 0.76
CA SER A 468 -25.13 2.54 1.58
C SER A 468 -24.48 2.88 2.92
N LEU A 469 -23.92 1.89 3.61
CA LEU A 469 -23.22 2.07 4.88
C LEU A 469 -22.02 3.04 4.74
N GLU A 470 -21.19 2.87 3.71
CA GLU A 470 -20.08 3.77 3.40
C GLU A 470 -20.56 5.22 3.29
N GLN A 471 -21.66 5.47 2.57
CA GLN A 471 -22.23 6.82 2.41
C GLN A 471 -22.68 7.42 3.75
N GLN A 472 -23.36 6.65 4.60
CA GLN A 472 -23.81 7.12 5.90
C GLN A 472 -22.62 7.39 6.85
N ILE A 473 -21.59 6.55 6.80
CA ILE A 473 -20.32 6.77 7.54
C ILE A 473 -19.66 8.08 7.10
N ARG A 474 -19.55 8.34 5.81
CA ARG A 474 -18.97 9.57 5.28
C ARG A 474 -19.68 10.82 5.78
N LEU A 475 -21.01 10.80 5.84
CA LEU A 475 -21.81 11.89 6.39
C LEU A 475 -21.54 12.11 7.89
N ALA A 476 -21.54 11.03 8.68
CA ALA A 476 -21.28 11.10 10.12
C ALA A 476 -19.85 11.59 10.43
N VAL A 477 -18.87 11.14 9.65
CA VAL A 477 -17.46 11.56 9.79
C VAL A 477 -17.28 13.02 9.43
N ALA A 478 -17.83 13.48 8.31
CA ALA A 478 -17.73 14.89 7.90
C ALA A 478 -18.37 15.82 8.94
N ASP A 479 -19.52 15.44 9.48
CA ASP A 479 -20.17 16.17 10.57
C ASP A 479 -19.29 16.22 11.84
N ALA A 480 -18.67 15.10 12.22
CA ALA A 480 -17.74 15.05 13.36
C ALA A 480 -16.52 15.94 13.14
N ILE A 481 -15.87 15.86 11.97
CA ILE A 481 -14.68 16.67 11.63
C ILE A 481 -15.01 18.17 11.63
N SER A 482 -16.21 18.56 11.22
CA SER A 482 -16.64 19.97 11.22
C SER A 482 -16.61 20.61 12.60
N ARG A 483 -16.67 19.82 13.66
CA ARG A 483 -16.66 20.24 15.06
C ARG A 483 -15.27 20.22 15.70
N PHE A 484 -14.24 19.82 14.96
CA PHE A 484 -12.87 19.77 15.49
C PHE A 484 -12.32 21.18 15.73
N PRO A 485 -11.56 21.37 16.83
CA PRO A 485 -10.85 22.61 17.08
C PRO A 485 -9.88 22.96 15.96
N ASN A 486 -9.71 24.25 15.70
CA ASN A 486 -8.65 24.74 14.82
C ASN A 486 -7.38 25.00 15.65
N ASP A 487 -6.52 23.98 15.74
CA ASP A 487 -5.20 24.08 16.36
C ASP A 487 -4.14 23.49 15.43
N PRO A 488 -3.53 24.31 14.57
CA PRO A 488 -2.58 23.85 13.55
C PRO A 488 -1.27 23.29 14.12
N ARG A 489 -0.97 23.51 15.41
CA ARG A 489 0.24 22.99 16.05
C ARG A 489 0.03 21.63 16.71
N HIS A 490 -1.23 21.24 16.94
CA HIS A 490 -1.54 19.96 17.55
C HIS A 490 -1.41 18.82 16.52
N PRO A 491 -0.76 17.68 16.83
CA PRO A 491 -0.52 16.60 15.86
C PRO A 491 -1.80 15.97 15.31
N PHE A 492 -2.90 16.03 16.04
CA PHE A 492 -4.21 15.55 15.61
C PHE A 492 -5.06 16.67 14.98
N TRP A 493 -5.31 17.76 15.72
CA TRP A 493 -6.18 18.85 15.26
C TRP A 493 -5.61 19.60 14.06
N GLY A 494 -4.28 19.77 14.00
CA GLY A 494 -3.59 20.49 12.93
C GLY A 494 -3.65 19.81 11.56
N ARG A 495 -4.16 18.57 11.50
CA ARG A 495 -4.39 17.85 10.24
C ARG A 495 -5.79 18.08 9.65
N ASN A 496 -6.65 18.80 10.39
CA ASN A 496 -8.01 19.11 9.95
C ASN A 496 -8.01 20.16 8.83
N VAL A 497 -8.63 19.83 7.70
CA VAL A 497 -8.92 20.78 6.62
C VAL A 497 -10.34 21.30 6.84
N GLN A 498 -10.47 22.60 7.09
CA GLN A 498 -11.77 23.23 7.30
C GLN A 498 -12.68 23.09 6.09
N GLY A 499 -13.96 22.79 6.30
CA GLY A 499 -14.93 22.61 5.24
C GLY A 499 -14.93 21.23 4.58
N THR A 500 -14.34 20.22 5.24
CA THR A 500 -14.37 18.83 4.77
C THR A 500 -15.81 18.35 4.55
N SER A 501 -16.14 17.99 3.32
CA SER A 501 -17.43 17.40 2.93
C SER A 501 -17.36 15.86 3.00
N ALA A 502 -18.51 15.20 2.88
CA ALA A 502 -18.56 13.74 2.88
C ALA A 502 -17.75 13.10 1.73
N SER A 503 -17.61 13.78 0.57
CA SER A 503 -16.79 13.33 -0.55
C SER A 503 -15.28 13.44 -0.27
N ASP A 504 -14.87 14.31 0.66
CA ASP A 504 -13.47 14.55 1.00
C ASP A 504 -12.92 13.59 2.06
N VAL A 505 -13.79 12.76 2.65
CA VAL A 505 -13.36 11.72 3.60
C VAL A 505 -12.58 10.65 2.86
N LEU A 506 -11.29 10.52 3.16
CA LEU A 506 -10.38 9.54 2.52
C LEU A 506 -10.10 8.39 3.48
N PHE A 507 -10.61 7.21 3.16
CA PHE A 507 -10.30 6.00 3.92
C PHE A 507 -8.97 5.40 3.46
N SER A 508 -8.05 5.13 4.40
CA SER A 508 -6.82 4.36 4.14
C SER A 508 -7.04 2.85 4.29
N GLY A 509 -8.06 2.44 5.03
CA GLY A 509 -8.50 1.05 5.24
C GLY A 509 -9.91 1.01 5.78
N ALA A 510 -10.63 -0.09 5.51
CA ALA A 510 -11.94 -0.37 6.10
C ALA A 510 -12.17 -1.88 6.14
N TRP A 511 -12.66 -2.40 7.26
CA TRP A 511 -12.87 -3.83 7.48
C TRP A 511 -14.01 -4.08 8.45
N SER A 512 -14.66 -5.23 8.34
CA SER A 512 -15.60 -5.73 9.33
C SER A 512 -14.87 -6.66 10.30
N VAL A 513 -15.18 -6.56 11.58
CA VAL A 513 -14.69 -7.47 12.62
C VAL A 513 -15.87 -8.17 13.27
N ARG A 514 -15.79 -9.49 13.34
CA ARG A 514 -16.74 -10.35 14.04
C ARG A 514 -16.04 -11.00 15.23
N LEU A 515 -16.36 -10.54 16.44
CA LEU A 515 -15.92 -11.16 17.69
C LEU A 515 -16.95 -12.19 18.15
N ARG A 516 -16.44 -13.36 18.54
CA ARG A 516 -17.23 -14.46 19.15
C ARG A 516 -17.08 -14.41 20.67
N ALA A 517 -17.62 -15.42 21.38
CA ALA A 517 -17.44 -15.55 22.81
C ALA A 517 -15.97 -15.40 23.23
N GLN A 518 -15.72 -14.58 24.25
CA GLN A 518 -14.38 -14.20 24.74
C GLN A 518 -13.52 -13.45 23.71
N GLY A 519 -14.12 -12.98 22.59
CA GLY A 519 -13.41 -12.20 21.59
C GLY A 519 -13.10 -10.80 22.07
N TYR A 520 -11.90 -10.28 21.70
CA TYR A 520 -11.48 -8.93 22.02
C TYR A 520 -10.44 -8.42 21.03
N HIS A 521 -10.16 -7.13 21.08
CA HIS A 521 -8.96 -6.56 20.49
C HIS A 521 -7.91 -6.33 21.58
N THR A 522 -6.68 -6.81 21.37
CA THR A 522 -5.55 -6.37 22.18
C THR A 522 -5.39 -4.86 22.04
N ASN A 523 -4.88 -4.19 23.08
CA ASN A 523 -4.59 -2.77 23.00
C ASN A 523 -3.54 -2.49 21.91
N HIS A 524 -3.84 -1.56 21.00
CA HIS A 524 -3.03 -1.25 19.83
C HIS A 524 -3.24 0.18 19.35
N VAL A 525 -2.51 0.59 18.33
CA VAL A 525 -2.63 1.87 17.61
C VAL A 525 -2.57 1.63 16.11
N HIS A 526 -2.98 2.62 15.31
CA HIS A 526 -2.97 2.52 13.85
C HIS A 526 -1.88 3.44 13.26
N PRO A 527 -0.72 2.89 12.84
CA PRO A 527 0.43 3.72 12.44
C PRO A 527 0.19 4.58 11.19
N LYS A 528 -0.75 4.21 10.33
CA LYS A 528 -0.98 4.87 9.03
C LYS A 528 -2.21 5.79 8.99
N GLY A 529 -3.02 5.79 10.03
CA GLY A 529 -4.22 6.61 10.11
C GLY A 529 -3.97 8.04 10.62
N TRP A 530 -5.00 8.84 10.56
CA TRP A 530 -5.18 10.08 11.29
C TRP A 530 -6.28 9.92 12.33
N ILE A 531 -7.46 9.47 11.86
CA ILE A 531 -8.60 9.11 12.69
C ILE A 531 -8.85 7.62 12.53
N SER A 532 -8.94 6.89 13.64
CA SER A 532 -9.39 5.51 13.69
C SER A 532 -10.81 5.42 14.23
N SER A 533 -11.47 4.29 14.02
CA SER A 533 -12.90 4.18 14.30
C SER A 533 -13.33 2.80 14.79
N ALA A 534 -14.53 2.77 15.40
CA ALA A 534 -15.29 1.56 15.66
C ALA A 534 -16.79 1.89 15.51
N LEU A 535 -17.44 1.34 14.47
CA LEU A 535 -18.90 1.42 14.28
C LEU A 535 -19.53 0.10 14.70
N TYR A 536 -20.47 0.15 15.63
CA TYR A 536 -21.16 -1.05 16.11
C TYR A 536 -22.38 -1.38 15.23
N ILE A 537 -22.32 -2.53 14.55
CA ILE A 537 -23.37 -3.03 13.66
C ILE A 537 -24.29 -3.99 14.41
N ALA A 538 -23.71 -4.93 15.17
CA ALA A 538 -24.43 -5.83 16.05
C ALA A 538 -23.76 -5.88 17.42
N VAL A 539 -24.55 -5.81 18.47
CA VAL A 539 -24.10 -5.83 19.87
C VAL A 539 -24.87 -6.93 20.60
N PRO A 540 -24.18 -7.90 21.22
CA PRO A 540 -24.81 -8.95 22.01
C PRO A 540 -25.65 -8.38 23.17
N ASP A 541 -26.75 -9.06 23.51
CA ASP A 541 -27.64 -8.64 24.60
C ASP A 541 -26.92 -8.55 25.94
N GLU A 542 -25.98 -9.48 26.22
CA GLU A 542 -25.18 -9.50 27.43
C GLU A 542 -24.29 -8.25 27.53
N VAL A 543 -23.73 -7.79 26.40
CA VAL A 543 -22.90 -6.57 26.34
C VAL A 543 -23.78 -5.32 26.46
N ALA A 544 -24.93 -5.31 25.79
CA ALA A 544 -25.88 -4.19 25.87
C ALA A 544 -26.44 -4.00 27.29
N GLY A 545 -26.67 -5.10 28.01
CA GLY A 545 -27.16 -5.14 29.39
C GLY A 545 -26.07 -5.13 30.47
N ALA A 546 -24.78 -5.11 30.09
CA ALA A 546 -23.67 -5.21 31.03
C ALA A 546 -23.68 -4.05 32.04
N THR A 547 -23.41 -4.40 33.32
CA THR A 547 -23.24 -3.45 34.42
C THR A 547 -21.76 -3.12 34.71
N ASP A 548 -20.88 -3.87 34.07
CA ASP A 548 -19.44 -3.66 33.99
C ASP A 548 -19.05 -3.22 32.56
N ASP A 549 -17.76 -3.03 32.31
CA ASP A 549 -17.29 -2.58 31.00
C ASP A 549 -17.09 -3.73 29.99
N ALA A 550 -17.65 -4.93 30.21
CA ALA A 550 -17.51 -6.06 29.31
C ALA A 550 -17.97 -5.74 27.89
N GLY A 551 -17.12 -5.96 26.91
CA GLY A 551 -17.35 -5.63 25.50
C GLY A 551 -17.21 -4.16 25.14
N TYR A 552 -16.88 -3.26 26.07
CA TYR A 552 -16.66 -1.85 25.76
C TYR A 552 -15.33 -1.63 25.04
N ILE A 553 -15.26 -0.61 24.20
CA ILE A 553 -13.96 -0.10 23.73
C ILE A 553 -13.31 0.70 24.86
N GLN A 554 -12.04 0.44 25.08
CA GLN A 554 -11.22 1.11 26.08
C GLN A 554 -10.07 1.89 25.46
N PHE A 555 -9.68 2.99 26.12
CA PHE A 555 -8.65 3.90 25.65
C PHE A 555 -7.58 4.15 26.71
N GLY A 556 -6.34 4.34 26.27
CA GLY A 556 -5.22 4.77 27.10
C GLY A 556 -4.36 3.64 27.64
N ALA A 557 -4.83 2.41 27.71
CA ALA A 557 -3.99 1.28 28.10
C ALA A 557 -3.13 0.85 26.89
N PRO A 558 -1.79 0.83 27.01
CA PRO A 558 -0.92 0.27 25.97
C PRO A 558 -1.05 -1.26 25.91
N GLU A 559 -0.39 -1.88 24.92
CA GLU A 559 -0.40 -3.33 24.76
C GLU A 559 0.16 -4.03 26.03
N ASP A 560 -0.54 -5.05 26.54
CA ASP A 560 -0.17 -5.75 27.78
C ASP A 560 1.24 -6.35 27.73
N LYS A 561 1.69 -6.82 26.55
CA LYS A 561 3.05 -7.35 26.33
C LYS A 561 4.17 -6.35 26.61
N LEU A 562 3.85 -5.06 26.67
CA LEU A 562 4.81 -4.02 27.04
C LEU A 562 5.08 -3.98 28.56
N GLY A 563 4.17 -4.53 29.39
CA GLY A 563 4.34 -4.57 30.85
C GLY A 563 4.36 -3.22 31.54
N LEU A 564 3.81 -2.16 30.89
CA LEU A 564 3.88 -0.78 31.42
C LEU A 564 2.91 -0.52 32.58
N ASN A 565 1.96 -1.41 32.84
CA ASN A 565 0.97 -1.31 33.92
C ASN A 565 0.18 0.01 33.95
N LEU A 566 -0.09 0.57 32.77
CA LEU A 566 -0.91 1.77 32.62
C LEU A 566 -2.38 1.37 32.36
N PRO A 567 -3.31 1.64 33.28
CA PRO A 567 -4.72 1.24 33.14
C PRO A 567 -5.40 2.04 32.01
N SER A 568 -6.55 1.57 31.55
CA SER A 568 -7.41 2.38 30.68
C SER A 568 -7.87 3.66 31.39
N VAL A 569 -8.07 4.72 30.62
CA VAL A 569 -8.49 6.04 31.12
C VAL A 569 -9.96 6.26 30.86
N ARG A 570 -10.45 5.77 29.71
CA ARG A 570 -11.83 5.93 29.29
C ARG A 570 -12.34 4.66 28.63
N THR A 571 -13.61 4.35 28.85
CA THR A 571 -14.36 3.32 28.15
C THR A 571 -15.58 3.94 27.46
N VAL A 572 -16.06 3.33 26.37
CA VAL A 572 -17.28 3.74 25.68
C VAL A 572 -18.17 2.52 25.46
N LYS A 573 -19.42 2.64 25.92
CA LYS A 573 -20.44 1.58 25.78
C LYS A 573 -20.81 1.39 24.31
N PRO A 574 -20.77 0.15 23.79
CA PRO A 574 -21.24 -0.15 22.46
C PRO A 574 -22.77 -0.05 22.36
N GLU A 575 -23.26 0.56 21.30
CA GLU A 575 -24.67 0.63 20.94
C GLU A 575 -24.81 0.52 19.41
N VAL A 576 -25.83 -0.16 18.93
CA VAL A 576 -26.05 -0.33 17.48
C VAL A 576 -26.19 1.04 16.80
N GLY A 577 -25.41 1.26 15.74
CA GLY A 577 -25.35 2.52 14.99
C GLY A 577 -24.43 3.57 15.57
N LYS A 578 -23.85 3.34 16.76
CA LYS A 578 -22.86 4.23 17.36
C LYS A 578 -21.50 4.06 16.66
N LEU A 579 -20.96 5.16 16.19
CA LEU A 579 -19.61 5.30 15.63
C LEU A 579 -18.73 6.04 16.63
N VAL A 580 -17.64 5.42 17.05
CA VAL A 580 -16.62 6.04 17.90
C VAL A 580 -15.43 6.40 17.03
N LEU A 581 -15.02 7.68 17.05
CA LEU A 581 -13.87 8.22 16.31
C LEU A 581 -12.82 8.71 17.30
N PHE A 582 -11.53 8.45 17.01
CA PHE A 582 -10.43 8.82 17.90
C PHE A 582 -9.11 8.95 17.13
N PRO A 583 -8.09 9.65 17.66
CA PRO A 583 -6.77 9.75 17.06
C PRO A 583 -6.14 8.37 16.86
N SER A 584 -5.54 8.13 15.70
CA SER A 584 -4.94 6.83 15.36
C SER A 584 -3.77 6.42 16.28
N TYR A 585 -3.11 7.40 16.92
CA TYR A 585 -2.06 7.13 17.93
C TYR A 585 -2.61 6.85 19.34
N MET A 586 -3.92 6.97 19.57
CA MET A 586 -4.51 6.68 20.88
C MET A 586 -4.57 5.18 21.09
N TRP A 587 -3.92 4.68 22.15
CA TRP A 587 -4.03 3.29 22.56
C TRP A 587 -5.48 2.92 22.79
N HIS A 588 -5.94 1.86 22.14
CA HIS A 588 -7.31 1.37 22.29
C HIS A 588 -7.38 -0.14 22.11
N GLY A 589 -8.41 -0.73 22.72
CA GLY A 589 -8.68 -2.15 22.68
C GLY A 589 -10.14 -2.44 23.05
N THR A 590 -10.47 -3.72 23.23
CA THR A 590 -11.79 -4.13 23.70
C THR A 590 -11.66 -4.90 24.99
N VAL A 591 -12.46 -4.54 26.00
CA VAL A 591 -12.62 -5.36 27.20
C VAL A 591 -13.25 -6.69 26.79
N PRO A 592 -12.67 -7.86 27.14
CA PRO A 592 -13.26 -9.16 26.80
C PRO A 592 -14.68 -9.32 27.32
N PHE A 593 -15.52 -10.08 26.61
CA PHE A 593 -16.90 -10.33 26.99
C PHE A 593 -17.29 -11.76 26.69
N GLU A 594 -18.30 -12.26 27.39
CA GLU A 594 -18.88 -13.58 27.15
C GLU A 594 -20.29 -13.44 26.59
N SER A 595 -20.56 -14.10 25.46
CA SER A 595 -21.87 -14.16 24.82
C SER A 595 -21.92 -15.30 23.82
N SER A 596 -23.10 -15.86 23.61
CA SER A 596 -23.37 -16.79 22.51
C SER A 596 -23.61 -16.06 21.16
N GLN A 597 -23.87 -14.75 21.21
CA GLN A 597 -24.08 -13.91 20.03
C GLN A 597 -22.75 -13.30 19.57
N SER A 598 -22.62 -13.06 18.27
CA SER A 598 -21.47 -12.35 17.70
C SER A 598 -21.62 -10.84 17.86
N ARG A 599 -20.52 -10.16 18.21
CA ARG A 599 -20.42 -8.72 18.08
C ARG A 599 -19.82 -8.38 16.72
N ILE A 600 -20.52 -7.57 15.91
CA ILE A 600 -20.04 -7.12 14.61
C ILE A 600 -19.76 -5.63 14.66
N THR A 601 -18.56 -5.25 14.24
CA THR A 601 -18.15 -3.86 14.07
C THR A 601 -17.61 -3.63 12.66
N VAL A 602 -17.78 -2.41 12.15
CA VAL A 602 -17.02 -1.91 11.01
C VAL A 602 -16.01 -0.90 11.52
N ALA A 603 -14.74 -1.18 11.26
CA ALA A 603 -13.64 -0.29 11.57
C ALA A 603 -13.02 0.26 10.29
N PHE A 604 -12.53 1.48 10.35
CA PHE A 604 -11.86 2.14 9.24
C PHE A 604 -10.90 3.19 9.77
N ASP A 605 -9.87 3.46 8.97
CA ASP A 605 -8.94 4.55 9.20
C ASP A 605 -9.10 5.63 8.14
N ILE A 606 -9.01 6.88 8.57
CA ILE A 606 -9.09 8.07 7.72
C ILE A 606 -7.71 8.71 7.65
N VAL A 607 -7.36 9.19 6.47
CA VAL A 607 -6.20 10.06 6.24
C VAL A 607 -6.68 11.48 5.89
N PRO A 608 -5.89 12.53 6.19
CA PRO A 608 -6.26 13.88 5.85
C PRO A 608 -6.43 14.06 4.34
N HIS A 609 -7.40 14.86 3.94
CA HIS A 609 -7.48 15.35 2.57
C HIS A 609 -6.28 16.28 2.33
N ARG A 610 -5.51 16.04 1.26
CA ARG A 610 -4.34 16.85 0.89
C ARG A 610 -4.73 18.11 0.17
#